data_63470b81aae9f76b0325389d876b0f30
#
_entry.id   63470b81aae9f76b0325389d876b0f30
#
_cell.length_a   1.000
_cell.length_b   1.000
_cell.length_c   1.000
_cell.angle_alpha   90.00
_cell.angle_beta   90.00
_cell.angle_gamma   90.00
#
_symmetry.space_group_name_H-M   'P 1'
#
loop_
_entity.id
_entity.type
_entity.pdbx_description
1 polymer ?
#
loop_
_entity_poly.entity_id
_entity_poly.type
_entity_poly.pdbx_seq_one_letter_code
_entity_poly.pdbx_strand_id
1 'polypeptide(L)'
;ARVASESSVAISTDLACNASDLPQLSGYGIGGSLTGKHYDVVFTDDVVTLRDRASRAEREATKAFYRELQNVRNRGGRIVNTGTPWHRDDAFQLMPEPERWPWDSTGLVSREEAKGLRRAMTRSLFAANYELRHVAMEGAVFEGEPGTFSDRSLLFDGLMHVDAAYGGADGTAVTCIAWHDGRPHVHGELFRETHV
;
A
#
# COMPACT_ATOMS: atom_id res chain seq x y z
N ALA A 1 23.00 8.06 -28.54
CA ALA A 1 22.84 9.20 -27.65
C ALA A 1 24.10 9.40 -26.83
N ARG A 2 24.52 10.63 -26.66
CA ARG A 2 25.60 10.98 -25.71
C ARG A 2 24.99 11.70 -24.54
N VAL A 3 25.55 11.48 -23.35
CA VAL A 3 25.15 12.22 -22.14
C VAL A 3 25.61 13.67 -22.32
N ALA A 4 24.66 14.60 -22.25
CA ALA A 4 24.93 16.03 -22.34
C ALA A 4 25.16 16.65 -20.95
N SER A 5 24.42 16.19 -19.96
CA SER A 5 24.64 16.51 -18.54
C SER A 5 24.18 15.36 -17.65
N GLU A 6 24.82 15.19 -16.50
CA GLU A 6 24.52 14.15 -15.52
C GLU A 6 24.69 14.70 -14.11
N SER A 7 23.81 14.30 -13.22
CA SER A 7 23.91 14.49 -11.77
C SER A 7 23.44 13.22 -11.08
N SER A 8 23.51 13.16 -9.75
CA SER A 8 23.02 12.01 -8.97
C SER A 8 21.52 11.73 -9.13
N VAL A 9 20.75 12.69 -9.63
CA VAL A 9 19.28 12.61 -9.73
C VAL A 9 18.72 12.97 -11.11
N ALA A 10 19.56 13.32 -12.08
CA ALA A 10 19.08 13.77 -13.39
C ALA A 10 20.08 13.50 -14.51
N ILE A 11 19.56 13.09 -15.66
CA ILE A 11 20.34 12.84 -16.89
C ILE A 11 19.67 13.55 -18.06
N SER A 12 20.46 14.27 -18.84
CA SER A 12 20.06 14.79 -20.14
C SER A 12 20.99 14.23 -21.23
N THR A 13 20.46 14.01 -22.43
CA THR A 13 21.21 13.51 -23.57
C THR A 13 21.14 14.51 -24.74
N ASP A 14 21.99 14.33 -25.72
CA ASP A 14 21.99 15.08 -26.98
C ASP A 14 20.75 14.83 -27.87
N LEU A 15 19.89 13.90 -27.49
CA LEU A 15 18.61 13.63 -28.14
C LEU A 15 17.44 14.40 -27.54
N ALA A 16 17.67 15.29 -26.58
CA ALA A 16 16.66 16.15 -26.02
C ALA A 16 16.03 17.02 -27.12
N CYS A 17 14.79 16.69 -27.49
CA CYS A 17 14.03 17.40 -28.53
C CYS A 17 13.10 18.48 -27.97
N ASN A 18 13.05 18.62 -26.65
CA ASN A 18 12.09 19.49 -25.96
C ASN A 18 12.73 20.85 -25.65
N ALA A 19 11.99 21.93 -25.88
CA ALA A 19 12.34 23.28 -25.42
C ALA A 19 12.23 23.42 -23.86
N SER A 20 12.03 22.31 -23.17
CA SER A 20 11.93 22.24 -21.70
C SER A 20 13.34 22.16 -21.11
N ASP A 21 13.61 22.97 -20.09
CA ASP A 21 14.83 22.89 -19.28
C ASP A 21 14.84 21.65 -18.34
N LEU A 22 13.83 20.80 -18.39
CA LEU A 22 13.76 19.60 -17.58
C LEU A 22 14.67 18.50 -18.14
N PRO A 23 15.41 17.81 -17.27
CA PRO A 23 16.17 16.62 -17.66
C PRO A 23 15.26 15.54 -18.26
N GLN A 24 15.79 14.76 -19.20
CA GLN A 24 15.03 13.67 -19.83
C GLN A 24 14.73 12.54 -18.86
N LEU A 25 15.63 12.27 -17.92
CA LEU A 25 15.43 11.33 -16.83
C LEU A 25 15.74 12.03 -15.52
N SER A 26 14.85 11.87 -14.55
CA SER A 26 15.03 12.44 -13.21
C SER A 26 14.53 11.45 -12.14
N GLY A 27 15.27 11.33 -11.04
CA GLY A 27 14.90 10.54 -9.87
C GLY A 27 14.51 11.44 -8.71
N TYR A 28 13.44 11.08 -8.02
CA TYR A 28 12.93 11.78 -6.84
C TYR A 28 12.57 10.79 -5.76
N GLY A 29 12.93 11.10 -4.52
CA GLY A 29 12.41 10.38 -3.36
C GLY A 29 10.99 10.84 -3.01
N ILE A 30 10.24 9.99 -2.29
CA ILE A 30 8.96 10.35 -1.70
C ILE A 30 9.14 11.58 -0.78
N GLY A 31 8.31 12.60 -0.98
CA GLY A 31 8.42 13.89 -0.27
C GLY A 31 9.30 14.93 -0.98
N GLY A 32 9.97 14.58 -2.09
CA GLY A 32 10.62 15.55 -2.97
C GLY A 32 9.59 16.44 -3.68
N SER A 33 9.96 17.70 -3.97
CA SER A 33 9.06 18.60 -4.71
C SER A 33 8.92 18.17 -6.17
N LEU A 34 7.69 17.84 -6.55
CA LEU A 34 7.29 17.52 -7.92
C LEU A 34 6.59 18.69 -8.63
N THR A 35 6.39 19.80 -7.92
CA THR A 35 5.67 20.98 -8.42
C THR A 35 6.33 21.54 -9.69
N GLY A 36 5.52 21.77 -10.72
CA GLY A 36 5.98 22.32 -11.99
C GLY A 36 6.77 21.35 -12.90
N LYS A 37 6.84 20.07 -12.51
CA LYS A 37 7.51 19.03 -13.30
C LYS A 37 6.50 18.22 -14.07
N HIS A 38 6.81 17.91 -15.34
CA HIS A 38 5.93 17.16 -16.21
C HIS A 38 6.73 16.16 -17.04
N TYR A 39 6.29 14.90 -17.03
CA TYR A 39 6.94 13.79 -17.73
C TYR A 39 5.94 12.94 -18.50
N ASP A 40 6.39 12.38 -19.61
CA ASP A 40 5.57 11.47 -20.43
C ASP A 40 5.46 10.07 -19.81
N VAL A 41 6.48 9.67 -19.07
CA VAL A 41 6.50 8.42 -18.34
C VAL A 41 6.99 8.65 -16.92
N VAL A 42 6.23 8.18 -15.96
CA VAL A 42 6.58 8.17 -14.54
C VAL A 42 6.72 6.71 -14.11
N PHE A 43 7.88 6.37 -13.57
CA PHE A 43 8.08 5.06 -12.92
C PHE A 43 8.03 5.25 -11.42
N THR A 44 7.24 4.46 -10.74
CA THR A 44 7.32 4.33 -9.28
C THR A 44 8.00 3.01 -8.95
N ASP A 45 9.00 3.08 -8.08
CA ASP A 45 9.77 1.93 -7.63
C ASP A 45 9.73 1.89 -6.10
N ASP A 46 9.14 0.83 -5.55
CA ASP A 46 8.99 0.60 -4.11
C ASP A 46 8.47 1.80 -3.30
N VAL A 47 7.50 2.57 -3.86
CA VAL A 47 6.88 3.70 -3.13
C VAL A 47 6.08 3.23 -1.92
N VAL A 48 5.56 2.01 -1.95
CA VAL A 48 4.97 1.33 -0.79
C VAL A 48 6.07 0.58 -0.07
N THR A 49 6.24 0.84 1.21
CA THR A 49 7.37 0.35 2.01
C THR A 49 6.90 -0.43 3.25
N LEU A 50 7.84 -1.02 3.96
CA LEU A 50 7.57 -1.65 5.25
C LEU A 50 6.92 -0.70 6.28
N ARG A 51 7.14 0.62 6.16
CA ARG A 51 6.51 1.63 7.03
C ARG A 51 5.01 1.69 6.83
N ASP A 52 4.56 1.57 5.58
CA ASP A 52 3.13 1.50 5.22
C ASP A 52 2.43 0.31 5.90
N ARG A 53 3.15 -0.80 6.09
CA ARG A 53 2.62 -1.95 6.81
C ARG A 53 2.29 -1.63 8.26
N ALA A 54 3.16 -0.91 8.94
CA ALA A 54 3.06 -0.64 10.38
C ALA A 54 2.17 0.56 10.72
N SER A 55 2.09 1.56 9.83
CA SER A 55 1.48 2.85 10.13
C SER A 55 0.40 3.25 9.14
N ARG A 56 -0.81 3.53 9.65
CA ARG A 56 -1.89 4.10 8.85
C ARG A 56 -1.52 5.49 8.31
N ALA A 57 -0.85 6.31 9.11
CA ALA A 57 -0.45 7.65 8.68
C ALA A 57 0.52 7.59 7.49
N GLU A 58 1.50 6.67 7.51
CA GLU A 58 2.40 6.44 6.38
C GLU A 58 1.62 5.99 5.14
N ARG A 59 0.69 5.04 5.25
CA ARG A 59 -0.15 4.62 4.12
C ARG A 59 -0.92 5.77 3.49
N GLU A 60 -1.54 6.62 4.31
CA GLU A 60 -2.27 7.78 3.79
C GLU A 60 -1.33 8.81 3.15
N ALA A 61 -0.14 9.02 3.69
CA ALA A 61 0.88 9.87 3.08
C ALA A 61 1.35 9.33 1.73
N THR A 62 1.63 8.01 1.64
CA THR A 62 2.00 7.35 0.37
C THR A 62 0.86 7.42 -0.66
N LYS A 63 -0.39 7.22 -0.25
CA LYS A 63 -1.57 7.38 -1.13
C LYS A 63 -1.72 8.82 -1.62
N ALA A 64 -1.51 9.81 -0.76
CA ALA A 64 -1.55 11.22 -1.13
C ALA A 64 -0.47 11.54 -2.17
N PHE A 65 0.76 11.13 -1.92
CA PHE A 65 1.87 11.26 -2.86
C PHE A 65 1.55 10.62 -4.22
N TYR A 66 1.04 9.39 -4.22
CA TYR A 66 0.69 8.70 -5.48
C TYR A 66 -0.39 9.45 -6.28
N ARG A 67 -1.37 10.05 -5.60
CA ARG A 67 -2.38 10.88 -6.28
C ARG A 67 -1.77 12.12 -6.94
N GLU A 68 -0.74 12.72 -6.34
CA GLU A 68 -0.04 13.88 -6.93
C GLU A 68 0.71 13.53 -8.21
N LEU A 69 1.13 12.30 -8.42
CA LEU A 69 1.78 11.87 -9.66
C LEU A 69 0.88 12.06 -10.90
N GLN A 70 -0.44 12.12 -10.73
CA GLN A 70 -1.35 12.44 -11.83
C GLN A 70 -1.12 13.85 -12.38
N ASN A 71 -0.68 14.79 -11.55
CA ASN A 71 -0.35 16.17 -11.94
C ASN A 71 1.02 16.28 -12.60
N VAL A 72 1.91 15.33 -12.35
CA VAL A 72 3.27 15.25 -12.94
C VAL A 72 3.24 14.62 -14.33
N ARG A 73 2.27 13.78 -14.58
CA ARG A 73 2.13 13.07 -15.85
C ARG A 73 1.55 13.98 -16.92
N ASN A 74 2.23 14.09 -18.06
CA ASN A 74 1.73 14.79 -19.26
C ASN A 74 0.43 14.15 -19.77
N ARG A 75 -0.36 14.93 -20.50
CA ARG A 75 -1.54 14.42 -21.18
C ARG A 75 -1.13 13.32 -22.19
N GLY A 76 -1.73 12.14 -22.05
CA GLY A 76 -1.38 10.97 -22.86
C GLY A 76 -0.15 10.20 -22.35
N GLY A 77 0.51 10.67 -21.32
CA GLY A 77 1.59 9.95 -20.65
C GLY A 77 1.09 8.80 -19.80
N ARG A 78 1.99 8.03 -19.21
CA ARG A 78 1.68 6.85 -18.41
C ARG A 78 2.44 6.82 -17.09
N ILE A 79 1.86 6.15 -16.09
CA ILE A 79 2.52 5.77 -14.85
C ILE A 79 2.71 4.26 -14.87
N VAL A 80 3.93 3.81 -14.61
CA VAL A 80 4.30 2.39 -14.48
C VAL A 80 4.73 2.17 -13.04
N ASN A 81 4.10 1.21 -12.38
CA ASN A 81 4.32 0.96 -10.97
C ASN A 81 5.00 -0.38 -10.77
N THR A 82 6.05 -0.39 -9.93
CA THR A 82 6.69 -1.60 -9.43
C THR A 82 6.77 -1.52 -7.91
N GLY A 83 6.77 -2.66 -7.25
CA GLY A 83 6.94 -2.72 -5.81
C GLY A 83 6.32 -3.94 -5.15
N THR A 84 6.39 -3.96 -3.84
CA THR A 84 5.95 -5.04 -2.97
C THR A 84 4.69 -4.64 -2.22
N PRO A 85 3.62 -5.47 -2.19
CA PRO A 85 2.43 -5.18 -1.41
C PRO A 85 2.71 -5.43 0.08
N TRP A 86 2.60 -4.40 0.91
CA TRP A 86 2.87 -4.49 2.35
C TRP A 86 1.62 -4.52 3.22
N HIS A 87 0.53 -3.95 2.75
CA HIS A 87 -0.72 -3.90 3.49
C HIS A 87 -1.92 -3.91 2.53
N ARG A 88 -3.02 -4.57 2.92
CA ARG A 88 -4.23 -4.60 2.09
C ARG A 88 -4.82 -3.22 1.76
N ASP A 89 -4.53 -2.22 2.61
CA ASP A 89 -4.97 -0.83 2.47
C ASP A 89 -3.76 0.08 2.18
N ASP A 90 -2.84 -0.33 1.32
CA ASP A 90 -1.72 0.48 0.83
C ASP A 90 -2.05 1.16 -0.51
N ALA A 91 -1.07 1.90 -1.07
CA ALA A 91 -1.28 2.66 -2.29
C ALA A 91 -1.50 1.78 -3.55
N PHE A 92 -1.23 0.47 -3.50
CA PHE A 92 -1.56 -0.44 -4.60
C PHE A 92 -3.05 -0.47 -4.91
N GLN A 93 -3.94 -0.14 -3.95
CA GLN A 93 -5.37 -0.01 -4.22
C GLN A 93 -5.73 1.13 -5.18
N LEU A 94 -4.85 2.11 -5.35
CA LEU A 94 -5.03 3.24 -6.27
C LEU A 94 -4.41 2.99 -7.64
N MET A 95 -3.64 1.91 -7.78
CA MET A 95 -2.93 1.54 -9.00
C MET A 95 -3.81 0.61 -9.85
N PRO A 96 -3.55 0.50 -11.16
CA PRO A 96 -4.16 -0.55 -11.97
C PRO A 96 -3.90 -1.93 -11.39
N GLU A 97 -4.79 -2.89 -11.69
CA GLU A 97 -4.61 -4.28 -11.25
C GLU A 97 -3.21 -4.77 -11.62
N PRO A 98 -2.40 -5.18 -10.63
CA PRO A 98 -1.01 -5.52 -10.87
C PRO A 98 -0.86 -6.91 -11.48
N GLU A 99 0.08 -7.06 -12.38
CA GLU A 99 0.64 -8.35 -12.73
C GLU A 99 1.53 -8.82 -11.57
N ARG A 100 1.33 -10.04 -11.11
CA ARG A 100 2.04 -10.59 -9.94
C ARG A 100 2.94 -11.73 -10.34
N TRP A 101 4.20 -11.63 -9.94
CA TRP A 101 5.21 -12.65 -10.19
C TRP A 101 5.78 -13.18 -8.87
N PRO A 102 5.06 -14.06 -8.16
CA PRO A 102 5.57 -14.68 -6.96
C PRO A 102 6.80 -15.56 -7.27
N TRP A 103 7.60 -15.83 -6.26
CA TRP A 103 8.90 -16.50 -6.40
C TRP A 103 8.84 -17.83 -7.17
N ASP A 104 7.75 -18.57 -7.04
CA ASP A 104 7.55 -19.89 -7.66
C ASP A 104 7.07 -19.83 -9.12
N SER A 105 6.69 -18.63 -9.59
CA SER A 105 6.26 -18.42 -10.99
C SER A 105 7.40 -17.98 -11.90
N THR A 106 8.46 -17.39 -11.36
CA THR A 106 9.51 -16.75 -12.16
C THR A 106 10.67 -17.67 -12.53
N GLY A 107 10.86 -18.76 -11.78
CA GLY A 107 12.04 -19.63 -11.89
C GLY A 107 13.36 -18.98 -11.42
N LEU A 108 13.32 -17.74 -10.91
CA LEU A 108 14.51 -17.04 -10.43
C LEU A 108 14.99 -17.52 -9.06
N VAL A 109 14.08 -18.04 -8.26
CA VAL A 109 14.37 -18.57 -6.90
C VAL A 109 14.04 -20.05 -6.90
N SER A 110 15.02 -20.89 -6.58
CA SER A 110 14.80 -22.33 -6.45
C SER A 110 14.02 -22.67 -5.17
N ARG A 111 13.44 -23.85 -5.13
CA ARG A 111 12.74 -24.34 -3.92
C ARG A 111 13.64 -24.43 -2.69
N GLU A 112 14.92 -24.75 -2.89
CA GLU A 112 15.87 -24.85 -1.78
C GLU A 112 16.26 -23.48 -1.25
N GLU A 113 16.50 -22.50 -2.12
CA GLU A 113 16.70 -21.10 -1.74
C GLU A 113 15.47 -20.53 -1.02
N ALA A 114 14.25 -20.79 -1.52
CA ALA A 114 13.03 -20.36 -0.86
C ALA A 114 12.89 -20.95 0.57
N LYS A 115 13.30 -22.20 0.79
CA LYS A 115 13.36 -22.78 2.15
C LYS A 115 14.37 -22.07 3.04
N GLY A 116 15.54 -21.72 2.49
CA GLY A 116 16.54 -20.92 3.21
C GLY A 116 16.00 -19.56 3.62
N LEU A 117 15.39 -18.85 2.68
CA LEU A 117 14.77 -17.53 2.90
C LEU A 117 13.64 -17.57 3.94
N ARG A 118 12.77 -18.60 3.88
CA ARG A 118 11.72 -18.80 4.89
C ARG A 118 12.24 -19.03 6.31
N ARG A 119 13.45 -19.59 6.46
CA ARG A 119 14.10 -19.77 7.77
C ARG A 119 14.79 -18.50 8.24
N ALA A 120 15.23 -17.65 7.31
CA ALA A 120 16.00 -16.45 7.61
C ALA A 120 15.13 -15.24 7.94
N MET A 121 13.82 -15.26 7.62
CA MET A 121 12.92 -14.13 7.83
C MET A 121 11.61 -14.59 8.44
N THR A 122 10.80 -13.63 8.91
CA THR A 122 9.48 -13.95 9.46
C THR A 122 8.52 -14.39 8.36
N ARG A 123 7.48 -15.15 8.73
CA ARG A 123 6.45 -15.62 7.81
C ARG A 123 5.82 -14.48 7.02
N SER A 124 5.54 -13.38 7.70
CA SER A 124 4.89 -12.23 7.09
C SER A 124 5.79 -11.47 6.11
N LEU A 125 7.10 -11.39 6.40
CA LEU A 125 8.07 -10.82 5.47
C LEU A 125 8.24 -11.69 4.22
N PHE A 126 8.33 -13.01 4.39
CA PHE A 126 8.40 -13.91 3.24
C PHE A 126 7.15 -13.83 2.37
N ALA A 127 5.96 -13.79 2.99
CA ALA A 127 4.71 -13.69 2.28
C ALA A 127 4.61 -12.39 1.47
N ALA A 128 5.01 -11.25 2.02
CA ALA A 128 5.00 -9.98 1.31
C ALA A 128 6.01 -9.94 0.15
N ASN A 129 7.28 -10.27 0.42
CA ASN A 129 8.36 -10.08 -0.56
C ASN A 129 8.42 -11.16 -1.64
N TYR A 130 8.03 -12.39 -1.33
CA TYR A 130 8.21 -13.53 -2.24
C TYR A 130 6.89 -14.15 -2.71
N GLU A 131 5.85 -14.16 -1.86
CA GLU A 131 4.54 -14.68 -2.25
C GLU A 131 3.59 -13.57 -2.70
N LEU A 132 3.99 -12.29 -2.57
CA LEU A 132 3.22 -11.09 -2.92
C LEU A 132 1.82 -11.08 -2.29
N ARG A 133 1.76 -11.50 -1.04
CA ARG A 133 0.52 -11.61 -0.26
C ARG A 133 0.62 -10.89 1.07
N HIS A 134 -0.48 -10.30 1.48
CA HIS A 134 -0.61 -9.78 2.85
C HIS A 134 -0.90 -10.93 3.81
N VAL A 135 -0.18 -10.96 4.91
CA VAL A 135 -0.50 -11.78 6.08
C VAL A 135 -0.39 -10.93 7.34
N ALA A 136 -1.14 -11.28 8.37
CA ALA A 136 -1.02 -10.62 9.65
C ALA A 136 0.43 -10.64 10.14
N MET A 137 0.83 -9.57 10.85
CA MET A 137 2.14 -9.53 11.49
C MET A 137 2.21 -10.61 12.57
N GLU A 138 3.43 -11.09 12.83
CA GLU A 138 3.70 -12.01 13.91
C GLU A 138 3.22 -11.40 15.25
N GLY A 139 2.52 -12.19 16.05
CA GLY A 139 1.92 -11.72 17.30
C GLY A 139 0.57 -11.02 17.13
N ALA A 140 -0.01 -10.98 15.93
CA ALA A 140 -1.40 -10.57 15.76
C ALA A 140 -2.33 -11.52 16.53
N VAL A 141 -3.30 -10.95 17.23
CA VAL A 141 -4.30 -11.72 18.00
C VAL A 141 -5.14 -12.61 17.09
N PHE A 142 -5.40 -12.14 15.86
CA PHE A 142 -6.14 -12.89 14.85
C PHE A 142 -5.24 -13.13 13.63
N GLU A 143 -5.11 -14.38 13.24
CA GLU A 143 -4.42 -14.80 12.03
C GLU A 143 -5.42 -15.22 10.96
N GLY A 144 -5.18 -14.80 9.71
CA GLY A 144 -6.02 -15.13 8.56
C GLY A 144 -7.03 -14.05 8.18
N GLU A 145 -7.72 -14.28 7.09
CA GLU A 145 -8.78 -13.40 6.59
C GLU A 145 -10.08 -13.70 7.36
N PRO A 146 -10.70 -12.68 7.98
CA PRO A 146 -11.99 -12.88 8.60
C PRO A 146 -13.06 -13.18 7.54
N GLY A 147 -13.90 -14.17 7.79
CA GLY A 147 -15.10 -14.37 7.00
C GLY A 147 -16.10 -13.23 7.19
N THR A 148 -17.00 -13.06 6.26
CA THR A 148 -18.11 -12.12 6.37
C THR A 148 -19.41 -12.84 6.65
N PHE A 149 -20.32 -12.19 7.37
CA PHE A 149 -21.67 -12.68 7.62
C PHE A 149 -22.68 -11.55 7.43
N SER A 150 -23.88 -11.90 7.01
CA SER A 150 -24.99 -10.96 6.83
C SER A 150 -26.13 -11.14 7.82
N ASP A 151 -26.21 -12.31 8.44
CA ASP A 151 -27.25 -12.63 9.42
C ASP A 151 -26.95 -11.99 10.77
N ARG A 152 -27.59 -10.86 11.05
CA ARG A 152 -27.42 -10.12 12.30
C ARG A 152 -27.98 -10.86 13.53
N SER A 153 -28.81 -11.89 13.35
CA SER A 153 -29.29 -12.70 14.47
C SER A 153 -28.15 -13.43 15.20
N LEU A 154 -27.03 -13.65 14.50
CA LEU A 154 -25.81 -14.21 15.07
C LEU A 154 -25.15 -13.31 16.13
N LEU A 155 -25.61 -12.08 16.32
CA LEU A 155 -25.14 -11.15 17.35
C LEU A 155 -26.06 -11.10 18.57
N PHE A 156 -27.22 -11.79 18.54
CA PHE A 156 -28.13 -11.86 19.68
C PHE A 156 -27.46 -12.65 20.82
N ASP A 157 -27.75 -12.26 22.04
CA ASP A 157 -27.16 -12.81 23.28
C ASP A 157 -25.61 -12.54 23.37
N GLY A 158 -25.07 -11.66 22.52
CA GLY A 158 -23.69 -11.24 22.56
C GLY A 158 -23.41 -10.12 23.57
N LEU A 159 -22.16 -9.69 23.58
CA LEU A 159 -21.70 -8.54 24.35
C LEU A 159 -21.60 -7.34 23.43
N MET A 160 -22.01 -6.18 23.94
CA MET A 160 -21.85 -4.90 23.27
C MET A 160 -20.90 -4.02 24.07
N HIS A 161 -19.93 -3.42 23.38
CA HIS A 161 -19.03 -2.40 23.92
C HIS A 161 -19.23 -1.09 23.17
N VAL A 162 -19.25 0.01 23.93
CA VAL A 162 -19.36 1.36 23.40
C VAL A 162 -18.12 2.15 23.82
N ASP A 163 -17.37 2.61 22.88
CA ASP A 163 -16.27 3.58 23.06
C ASP A 163 -16.77 4.95 22.63
N ALA A 164 -17.18 5.75 23.62
CA ALA A 164 -17.85 7.03 23.37
C ALA A 164 -16.83 8.15 23.19
N ALA A 165 -16.92 8.87 22.06
CA ALA A 165 -16.19 10.11 21.86
C ALA A 165 -16.94 11.28 22.49
N TYR A 166 -16.21 12.11 23.23
CA TYR A 166 -16.73 13.32 23.90
C TYR A 166 -16.42 14.61 23.11
N GLY A 167 -16.44 14.52 21.79
CA GLY A 167 -16.13 15.65 20.90
C GLY A 167 -14.75 15.57 20.26
N GLY A 168 -14.51 16.40 19.24
CA GLY A 168 -13.29 16.41 18.46
C GLY A 168 -13.38 15.60 17.15
N ALA A 169 -12.23 15.19 16.61
CA ALA A 169 -12.15 14.42 15.36
C ALA A 169 -12.48 12.92 15.54
N ASP A 170 -12.59 12.46 16.77
CA ASP A 170 -12.85 11.05 17.11
C ASP A 170 -14.33 10.71 16.94
N GLY A 171 -14.63 9.45 16.67
CA GLY A 171 -15.99 8.96 16.56
C GLY A 171 -16.32 7.99 17.68
N THR A 172 -17.60 7.92 18.05
CA THR A 172 -18.11 6.88 18.95
C THR A 172 -18.13 5.55 18.22
N ALA A 173 -17.41 4.55 18.75
CA ALA A 173 -17.40 3.19 18.22
C ALA A 173 -18.34 2.29 19.04
N VAL A 174 -19.19 1.53 18.36
CA VAL A 174 -20.00 0.47 18.94
C VAL A 174 -19.59 -0.86 18.35
N THR A 175 -19.22 -1.81 19.20
CA THR A 175 -18.82 -3.15 18.78
C THR A 175 -19.68 -4.20 19.48
N CYS A 176 -20.24 -5.12 18.70
CA CYS A 176 -20.95 -6.29 19.19
C CYS A 176 -20.16 -7.55 18.90
N ILE A 177 -20.08 -8.47 19.86
CA ILE A 177 -19.46 -9.79 19.68
C ILE A 177 -20.35 -10.87 20.27
N ALA A 178 -20.57 -11.93 19.50
CA ALA A 178 -21.26 -13.14 19.97
C ALA A 178 -20.53 -14.39 19.49
N TRP A 179 -20.81 -15.53 20.10
CA TRP A 179 -20.20 -16.82 19.76
C TRP A 179 -21.27 -17.80 19.31
N HIS A 180 -21.10 -18.33 18.09
CA HIS A 180 -21.95 -19.40 17.57
C HIS A 180 -21.06 -20.49 16.98
N ASP A 181 -21.36 -21.74 17.33
CA ASP A 181 -20.61 -22.92 16.87
C ASP A 181 -19.08 -22.81 17.08
N GLY A 182 -18.68 -22.24 18.23
CA GLY A 182 -17.27 -22.06 18.59
C GLY A 182 -16.55 -20.97 17.77
N ARG A 183 -17.26 -20.13 17.03
CA ARG A 183 -16.71 -19.04 16.23
C ARG A 183 -17.20 -17.68 16.72
N PRO A 184 -16.30 -16.68 16.87
CA PRO A 184 -16.72 -15.33 17.18
C PRO A 184 -17.32 -14.66 15.95
N HIS A 185 -18.45 -13.98 16.14
CA HIS A 185 -19.07 -13.07 15.18
C HIS A 185 -18.94 -11.66 15.73
N VAL A 186 -18.33 -10.77 14.97
CA VAL A 186 -18.04 -9.40 15.40
C VAL A 186 -18.63 -8.42 14.39
N HIS A 187 -19.38 -7.45 14.88
CA HIS A 187 -19.88 -6.33 14.09
C HIS A 187 -19.53 -5.02 14.79
N GLY A 188 -19.01 -4.05 14.05
CA GLY A 188 -18.68 -2.74 14.59
C GLY A 188 -19.19 -1.62 13.69
N GLU A 189 -19.68 -0.56 14.30
CA GLU A 189 -20.10 0.67 13.63
C GLU A 189 -19.39 1.87 14.27
N LEU A 190 -19.01 2.85 13.44
CA LEU A 190 -18.39 4.10 13.86
C LEU A 190 -19.35 5.24 13.55
N PHE A 191 -19.78 5.93 14.59
CA PHE A 191 -20.65 7.10 14.49
C PHE A 191 -19.79 8.35 14.65
N ARG A 192 -19.81 9.24 13.65
CA ARG A 192 -19.20 10.55 13.72
C ARG A 192 -20.31 11.59 13.71
N GLU A 193 -20.43 12.34 14.79
CA GLU A 193 -21.26 13.53 14.78
C GLU A 193 -20.48 14.64 14.09
N THR A 194 -20.96 15.06 12.94
CA THR A 194 -20.57 16.33 12.36
C THR A 194 -21.41 17.39 13.05
N HIS A 195 -20.85 18.05 14.06
CA HIS A 195 -21.44 19.30 14.52
C HIS A 195 -21.33 20.31 13.38
N VAL A 196 -22.49 20.70 12.87
CA VAL A 196 -22.66 21.84 11.95
C VAL A 196 -22.48 23.14 12.71
#